data_cc474e825e78c23048eee8f8a09a338f
#
_entry.id   cc474e825e78c23048eee8f8a09a338f
#
_cell.length_a   1.000
_cell.length_b   1.000
_cell.length_c   1.000
_cell.angle_alpha   90.00
_cell.angle_beta   90.00
_cell.angle_gamma   90.00
#
_symmetry.space_group_name_H-M   'P 1'
#
loop_
_entity.id
_entity.type
_entity.pdbx_description
1 polymer ?
#
loop_
_entity_poly.entity_id
_entity_poly.type
_entity_poly.pdbx_seq_one_letter_code
_entity_poly.pdbx_strand_id
1 'polypeptide(L)'
;MVYEFDSRVRYSEVDSQGKLTWLALMDYFQDCSVFQSESLGIGVDYLAENHQAWVLTSWQIVLNSMPQLAERVTTQTWAYDMKGFYGYRNFSMNNGQGERLAYANSIWALMDTNSGRPVKVSEEMEGLYGMEPQIPMECDGRKIALPKECDAKEAFVVPAYFMDTNHHMNNSHYVEVALGFVPDDFAIGQIRVEYRKAAVCGDVMIPKVSKDCGKITVVLTDDKDKPYAVVEFAEAV
;
A
#
# COMPACT_ATOMS: atom_id res chain seq x y z
N MET A 1 -10.52 1.80 -17.40
CA MET A 1 -11.84 2.17 -16.78
C MET A 1 -11.61 2.51 -15.32
N VAL A 2 -12.10 3.67 -14.86
CA VAL A 2 -12.07 4.03 -13.43
C VAL A 2 -13.14 3.20 -12.72
N TYR A 3 -12.75 2.55 -11.62
CA TYR A 3 -13.66 1.91 -10.68
C TYR A 3 -13.77 2.78 -9.44
N GLU A 4 -14.96 2.88 -8.87
CA GLU A 4 -15.19 3.66 -7.66
C GLU A 4 -16.20 2.99 -6.73
N PHE A 5 -16.07 3.24 -5.45
CA PHE A 5 -17.09 2.92 -4.46
C PHE A 5 -17.24 4.05 -3.43
N ASP A 6 -18.48 4.26 -3.00
CA ASP A 6 -18.83 5.22 -1.99
C ASP A 6 -18.82 4.56 -0.61
N SER A 7 -18.34 5.31 0.37
CA SER A 7 -18.31 4.87 1.76
C SER A 7 -18.53 6.05 2.71
N ARG A 8 -18.53 5.71 3.98
CA ARG A 8 -18.51 6.68 5.08
C ARG A 8 -17.45 6.24 6.06
N VAL A 9 -16.59 7.15 6.49
CA VAL A 9 -15.57 6.89 7.51
C VAL A 9 -16.20 6.36 8.78
N ARG A 10 -15.79 5.17 9.19
CA ARG A 10 -16.39 4.43 10.33
C ARG A 10 -15.66 4.75 11.62
N TYR A 11 -16.34 4.53 12.76
CA TYR A 11 -15.74 4.73 14.09
C TYR A 11 -14.51 3.84 14.34
N SER A 12 -14.46 2.65 13.76
CA SER A 12 -13.33 1.72 13.87
C SER A 12 -12.11 2.09 13.01
N GLU A 13 -12.24 3.10 12.16
CA GLU A 13 -11.22 3.50 11.18
C GLU A 13 -10.51 4.82 11.56
N VAL A 14 -10.93 5.43 12.68
CA VAL A 14 -10.41 6.74 13.09
C VAL A 14 -9.50 6.65 14.32
N ASP A 15 -8.61 7.62 14.42
CA ASP A 15 -7.75 7.84 15.58
C ASP A 15 -8.50 8.52 16.74
N SER A 16 -7.78 8.83 17.82
CA SER A 16 -8.33 9.51 19.01
C SER A 16 -8.79 10.95 18.73
N GLN A 17 -8.44 11.53 17.59
CA GLN A 17 -8.89 12.86 17.15
C GLN A 17 -10.08 12.77 16.18
N GLY A 18 -10.58 11.56 15.89
CA GLY A 18 -11.66 11.33 14.95
C GLY A 18 -11.27 11.44 13.48
N LYS A 19 -9.98 11.41 13.17
CA LYS A 19 -9.45 11.41 11.78
C LYS A 19 -9.22 10.00 11.30
N LEU A 20 -9.46 9.75 10.01
CA LEU A 20 -9.13 8.48 9.37
C LEU A 20 -7.65 8.12 9.65
N THR A 21 -7.38 6.87 9.96
CA THR A 21 -6.00 6.41 10.14
C THR A 21 -5.32 6.12 8.79
N TRP A 22 -3.98 6.15 8.76
CA TRP A 22 -3.22 5.75 7.58
C TRP A 22 -3.47 4.29 7.19
N LEU A 23 -3.63 3.41 8.18
CA LEU A 23 -3.97 2.01 7.97
C LEU A 23 -5.29 1.90 7.19
N ALA A 24 -6.33 2.54 7.68
CA ALA A 24 -7.65 2.51 7.05
C ALA A 24 -7.63 3.15 5.65
N LEU A 25 -6.88 4.25 5.42
CA LEU A 25 -6.73 4.84 4.09
C LEU A 25 -6.12 3.83 3.09
N MET A 26 -5.10 3.08 3.52
CA MET A 26 -4.47 2.06 2.67
C MET A 26 -5.42 0.90 2.40
N ASP A 27 -6.21 0.48 3.41
CA ASP A 27 -7.20 -0.57 3.26
C ASP A 27 -8.29 -0.15 2.27
N TYR A 28 -8.80 1.09 2.32
CA TYR A 28 -9.72 1.63 1.30
C TYR A 28 -9.15 1.53 -0.12
N PHE A 29 -7.87 1.86 -0.31
CA PHE A 29 -7.23 1.76 -1.63
C PHE A 29 -7.07 0.31 -2.08
N GLN A 30 -6.62 -0.58 -1.18
CA GLN A 30 -6.47 -2.00 -1.48
C GLN A 30 -7.82 -2.64 -1.81
N ASP A 31 -8.84 -2.41 -0.98
CA ASP A 31 -10.20 -2.91 -1.19
C ASP A 31 -10.77 -2.44 -2.53
N CYS A 32 -10.58 -1.15 -2.88
CA CYS A 32 -11.01 -0.61 -4.16
C CYS A 32 -10.42 -1.38 -5.34
N SER A 33 -9.15 -1.78 -5.27
CA SER A 33 -8.50 -2.56 -6.33
C SER A 33 -9.00 -4.01 -6.38
N VAL A 34 -9.28 -4.61 -5.24
CA VAL A 34 -9.88 -5.95 -5.16
C VAL A 34 -11.30 -5.93 -5.73
N PHE A 35 -12.14 -4.97 -5.32
CA PHE A 35 -13.51 -4.83 -5.81
C PHE A 35 -13.56 -4.59 -7.32
N GLN A 36 -12.63 -3.81 -7.88
CA GLN A 36 -12.53 -3.69 -9.34
C GLN A 36 -12.25 -5.05 -9.97
N SER A 37 -11.27 -5.81 -9.49
CA SER A 37 -10.94 -7.12 -10.06
C SER A 37 -12.10 -8.10 -9.96
N GLU A 38 -12.83 -8.11 -8.83
CA GLU A 38 -14.04 -8.91 -8.66
C GLU A 38 -15.13 -8.51 -9.68
N SER A 39 -15.36 -7.21 -9.86
CA SER A 39 -16.36 -6.70 -10.81
C SER A 39 -16.04 -7.06 -12.28
N LEU A 40 -14.77 -7.28 -12.59
CA LEU A 40 -14.27 -7.68 -13.90
C LEU A 40 -14.24 -9.21 -14.10
N GLY A 41 -14.59 -10.00 -13.08
CA GLY A 41 -14.52 -11.45 -13.11
C GLY A 41 -13.09 -12.03 -13.08
N ILE A 42 -12.10 -11.23 -12.69
CA ILE A 42 -10.69 -11.62 -12.54
C ILE A 42 -10.19 -11.39 -11.10
N GLY A 43 -11.10 -11.56 -10.14
CA GLY A 43 -10.84 -11.38 -8.73
C GLY A 43 -10.08 -12.53 -8.07
N VAL A 44 -10.24 -12.65 -6.76
CA VAL A 44 -9.43 -13.57 -5.93
C VAL A 44 -9.58 -15.03 -6.36
N ASP A 45 -10.82 -15.49 -6.60
CA ASP A 45 -11.09 -16.88 -7.00
C ASP A 45 -10.52 -17.19 -8.38
N TYR A 46 -10.71 -16.30 -9.37
CA TYR A 46 -10.13 -16.45 -10.70
C TYR A 46 -8.58 -16.54 -10.63
N LEU A 47 -7.96 -15.66 -9.89
CA LEU A 47 -6.50 -15.67 -9.73
C LEU A 47 -6.02 -16.96 -9.07
N ALA A 48 -6.71 -17.45 -8.03
CA ALA A 48 -6.38 -18.69 -7.35
C ALA A 48 -6.52 -19.91 -8.28
N GLU A 49 -7.60 -20.01 -9.07
CA GLU A 49 -7.82 -21.07 -10.05
C GLU A 49 -6.73 -21.09 -11.14
N ASN A 50 -6.21 -19.93 -11.52
CA ASN A 50 -5.13 -19.78 -12.50
C ASN A 50 -3.72 -19.82 -11.86
N HIS A 51 -3.62 -20.13 -10.57
CA HIS A 51 -2.37 -20.13 -9.81
C HIS A 51 -1.61 -18.80 -9.92
N GLN A 52 -2.31 -17.69 -9.86
CA GLN A 52 -1.77 -16.35 -9.97
C GLN A 52 -2.11 -15.51 -8.75
N ALA A 53 -1.30 -14.50 -8.48
CA ALA A 53 -1.57 -13.47 -7.48
C ALA A 53 -0.93 -12.14 -7.89
N TRP A 54 -1.66 -11.05 -7.68
CA TRP A 54 -1.08 -9.72 -7.72
C TRP A 54 -0.37 -9.43 -6.39
N VAL A 55 0.93 -9.19 -6.45
CA VAL A 55 1.76 -8.85 -5.30
C VAL A 55 2.12 -7.37 -5.38
N LEU A 56 1.74 -6.61 -4.39
CA LEU A 56 2.10 -5.21 -4.25
C LEU A 56 3.62 -5.09 -4.03
N THR A 57 4.29 -4.31 -4.85
CA THR A 57 5.74 -4.08 -4.77
C THR A 57 6.10 -2.71 -4.24
N SER A 58 5.23 -1.71 -4.46
CA SER A 58 5.43 -0.37 -3.90
C SER A 58 4.16 0.47 -3.86
N TRP A 59 4.13 1.36 -2.89
CA TRP A 59 3.19 2.47 -2.75
C TRP A 59 3.92 3.81 -2.73
N GLN A 60 3.27 4.82 -3.30
CA GLN A 60 3.52 6.23 -3.00
C GLN A 60 2.17 6.89 -2.79
N ILE A 61 1.89 7.31 -1.57
CA ILE A 61 0.61 7.88 -1.14
C ILE A 61 0.86 9.32 -0.71
N VAL A 62 0.13 10.26 -1.29
CA VAL A 62 0.17 11.70 -0.95
C VAL A 62 -1.13 12.07 -0.26
N LEU A 63 -1.02 12.79 0.83
CA LEU A 63 -2.13 13.26 1.63
C LEU A 63 -2.31 14.77 1.48
N ASN A 64 -3.51 15.20 1.12
CA ASN A 64 -3.93 16.60 1.19
C ASN A 64 -4.62 16.89 2.52
N SER A 65 -5.53 16.00 2.95
CA SER A 65 -6.20 16.07 4.25
C SER A 65 -6.80 14.72 4.64
N MET A 66 -6.80 14.40 5.94
CA MET A 66 -7.48 13.20 6.45
C MET A 66 -8.98 13.48 6.65
N PRO A 67 -9.88 12.64 6.12
CA PRO A 67 -11.32 12.79 6.37
C PRO A 67 -11.66 12.49 7.83
N GLN A 68 -12.77 13.08 8.27
CA GLN A 68 -13.26 12.96 9.64
C GLN A 68 -14.23 11.79 9.80
N LEU A 69 -14.46 11.37 11.04
CA LEU A 69 -15.50 10.41 11.39
C LEU A 69 -16.85 10.79 10.76
N ALA A 70 -17.52 9.81 10.16
CA ALA A 70 -18.80 9.92 9.47
C ALA A 70 -18.79 10.75 8.17
N GLU A 71 -17.66 11.29 7.75
CA GLU A 71 -17.52 11.96 6.44
C GLU A 71 -17.80 10.97 5.30
N ARG A 72 -18.47 11.45 4.25
CA ARG A 72 -18.68 10.66 3.03
C ARG A 72 -17.43 10.77 2.16
N VAL A 73 -16.96 9.62 1.68
CA VAL A 73 -15.81 9.54 0.80
C VAL A 73 -16.12 8.63 -0.39
N THR A 74 -15.57 9.01 -1.54
CA THR A 74 -15.55 8.16 -2.75
C THR A 74 -14.11 7.75 -3.00
N THR A 75 -13.85 6.44 -3.01
CA THR A 75 -12.54 5.87 -3.33
C THR A 75 -12.55 5.40 -4.77
N GLN A 76 -11.52 5.76 -5.53
CA GLN A 76 -11.37 5.45 -6.94
C GLN A 76 -10.06 4.73 -7.22
N THR A 77 -10.04 3.85 -8.23
CA THR A 77 -8.84 3.20 -8.73
C THR A 77 -8.91 2.93 -10.23
N TRP A 78 -7.76 2.92 -10.89
CA TRP A 78 -7.61 2.51 -12.28
C TRP A 78 -6.19 2.08 -12.60
N ALA A 79 -6.03 1.17 -13.56
CA ALA A 79 -4.75 0.89 -14.17
C ALA A 79 -4.39 2.01 -15.16
N TYR A 80 -3.12 2.43 -15.19
CA TYR A 80 -2.66 3.42 -16.16
C TYR A 80 -1.56 2.87 -17.09
N ASP A 81 -0.94 1.73 -16.74
CA ASP A 81 0.06 1.06 -17.57
C ASP A 81 0.22 -0.40 -17.13
N MET A 82 0.61 -1.28 -18.08
CA MET A 82 1.04 -2.64 -17.81
C MET A 82 2.28 -2.97 -18.63
N LYS A 83 3.36 -3.40 -17.96
CA LYS A 83 4.66 -3.68 -18.61
C LYS A 83 5.21 -5.01 -18.15
N GLY A 84 5.19 -6.00 -19.04
CA GLY A 84 5.70 -7.33 -18.76
C GLY A 84 4.85 -8.02 -17.68
N PHE A 85 5.37 -8.15 -16.49
CA PHE A 85 4.66 -8.71 -15.33
C PHE A 85 4.23 -7.63 -14.30
N TYR A 86 4.47 -6.36 -14.60
CA TYR A 86 4.07 -5.26 -13.75
C TYR A 86 2.75 -4.62 -14.19
N GLY A 87 1.87 -4.36 -13.21
CA GLY A 87 0.71 -3.48 -13.33
C GLY A 87 0.95 -2.19 -12.54
N TYR A 88 0.63 -1.07 -13.15
CA TYR A 88 0.76 0.27 -12.57
C TYR A 88 -0.64 0.83 -12.35
N ARG A 89 -0.92 1.33 -11.14
CA ARG A 89 -2.26 1.70 -10.74
C ARG A 89 -2.28 2.98 -9.93
N ASN A 90 -3.25 3.84 -10.21
CA ASN A 90 -3.54 4.99 -9.39
C ASN A 90 -4.78 4.79 -8.53
N PHE A 91 -4.82 5.58 -7.45
CA PHE A 91 -5.94 5.66 -6.53
C PHE A 91 -6.20 7.11 -6.16
N SER A 92 -7.45 7.43 -5.83
CA SER A 92 -7.80 8.68 -5.18
C SER A 92 -8.91 8.45 -4.16
N MET A 93 -8.91 9.24 -3.09
CA MET A 93 -10.02 9.39 -2.17
C MET A 93 -10.49 10.82 -2.24
N ASN A 94 -11.77 11.01 -2.48
CA ASN A 94 -12.40 12.32 -2.59
C ASN A 94 -13.51 12.48 -1.54
N ASN A 95 -13.75 13.70 -1.08
CA ASN A 95 -14.86 14.00 -0.18
C ASN A 95 -16.20 14.12 -0.94
N GLY A 96 -17.30 14.35 -0.22
CA GLY A 96 -18.63 14.51 -0.80
C GLY A 96 -18.81 15.75 -1.71
N GLN A 97 -17.81 16.65 -1.75
CA GLN A 97 -17.74 17.82 -2.66
C GLN A 97 -16.88 17.53 -3.89
N GLY A 98 -16.26 16.35 -3.99
CA GLY A 98 -15.35 15.97 -5.08
C GLY A 98 -13.93 16.51 -4.90
N GLU A 99 -13.57 17.06 -3.75
CA GLU A 99 -12.21 17.49 -3.44
C GLU A 99 -11.34 16.29 -3.10
N ARG A 100 -10.13 16.24 -3.67
CA ARG A 100 -9.20 15.13 -3.46
C ARG A 100 -8.53 15.23 -2.09
N LEU A 101 -8.81 14.25 -1.23
CA LEU A 101 -8.26 14.13 0.12
C LEU A 101 -6.90 13.43 0.13
N ALA A 102 -6.78 12.36 -0.65
CA ALA A 102 -5.54 11.61 -0.82
C ALA A 102 -5.48 11.00 -2.22
N TYR A 103 -4.27 10.70 -2.68
CA TYR A 103 -4.06 9.99 -3.93
C TYR A 103 -2.78 9.16 -3.90
N ALA A 104 -2.71 8.16 -4.75
CA ALA A 104 -1.59 7.23 -4.72
C ALA A 104 -1.21 6.69 -6.09
N ASN A 105 0.06 6.32 -6.18
CA ASN A 105 0.62 5.47 -7.21
C ASN A 105 1.07 4.15 -6.60
N SER A 106 0.80 3.04 -7.28
CA SER A 106 1.23 1.71 -6.84
C SER A 106 1.76 0.88 -8.00
N ILE A 107 2.65 -0.05 -7.69
CA ILE A 107 3.21 -1.00 -8.65
C ILE A 107 2.99 -2.41 -8.10
N TRP A 108 2.37 -3.25 -8.93
CA TRP A 108 2.04 -4.62 -8.63
C TRP A 108 2.80 -5.55 -9.56
N ALA A 109 3.17 -6.73 -9.09
CA ALA A 109 3.75 -7.80 -9.90
C ALA A 109 2.78 -8.97 -9.96
N LEU A 110 2.47 -9.46 -11.16
CA LEU A 110 1.72 -10.70 -11.34
C LEU A 110 2.67 -11.88 -11.14
N MET A 111 2.34 -12.75 -10.19
CA MET A 111 3.17 -13.88 -9.78
C MET A 111 2.44 -15.20 -10.01
N ASP A 112 3.16 -16.21 -10.44
CA ASP A 112 2.70 -17.60 -10.38
C ASP A 112 2.92 -18.14 -8.96
N THR A 113 1.86 -18.59 -8.31
CA THR A 113 1.88 -19.03 -6.91
C THR A 113 2.54 -20.39 -6.71
N ASN A 114 2.61 -21.23 -7.75
CA ASN A 114 3.27 -22.54 -7.68
C ASN A 114 4.80 -22.42 -7.76
N SER A 115 5.27 -21.59 -8.70
CA SER A 115 6.72 -21.42 -8.95
C SER A 115 7.35 -20.26 -8.17
N GLY A 116 6.53 -19.32 -7.66
CA GLY A 116 6.98 -18.07 -7.05
C GLY A 116 7.67 -17.11 -8.04
N ARG A 117 7.41 -17.25 -9.34
CA ARG A 117 8.04 -16.44 -10.39
C ARG A 117 7.05 -15.44 -11.00
N PRO A 118 7.55 -14.29 -11.49
CA PRO A 118 6.72 -13.35 -12.23
C PRO A 118 6.14 -13.95 -13.52
N VAL A 119 4.89 -13.62 -13.82
CA VAL A 119 4.16 -14.05 -15.03
C VAL A 119 3.79 -12.82 -15.84
N LYS A 120 3.99 -12.89 -17.16
CA LYS A 120 3.58 -11.79 -18.06
C LYS A 120 2.05 -11.59 -18.00
N VAL A 121 1.63 -10.34 -17.84
CA VAL A 121 0.20 -9.96 -17.93
C VAL A 121 -0.29 -10.29 -19.34
N SER A 122 -1.44 -10.97 -19.44
CA SER A 122 -2.05 -11.30 -20.73
C SER A 122 -2.72 -10.07 -21.34
N GLU A 123 -2.81 -10.03 -22.67
CA GLU A 123 -3.55 -8.98 -23.39
C GLU A 123 -5.05 -8.97 -23.02
N GLU A 124 -5.61 -10.13 -22.70
CA GLU A 124 -6.98 -10.26 -22.22
C GLU A 124 -7.16 -9.55 -20.86
N MET A 125 -6.29 -9.86 -19.90
CA MET A 125 -6.33 -9.23 -18.57
C MET A 125 -6.09 -7.71 -18.65
N GLU A 126 -5.15 -7.27 -19.48
CA GLU A 126 -4.90 -5.86 -19.76
C GLU A 126 -6.14 -5.18 -20.35
N GLY A 127 -6.79 -5.82 -21.31
CA GLY A 127 -8.03 -5.33 -21.94
C GLY A 127 -9.20 -5.20 -20.96
N LEU A 128 -9.33 -6.13 -20.00
CA LEU A 128 -10.39 -6.10 -18.99
C LEU A 128 -10.23 -4.91 -18.03
N TYR A 129 -9.00 -4.63 -17.54
CA TYR A 129 -8.77 -3.48 -16.68
C TYR A 129 -8.99 -2.16 -17.43
N GLY A 130 -8.63 -2.10 -18.71
CA GLY A 130 -8.57 -0.85 -19.48
C GLY A 130 -7.54 0.13 -18.89
N MET A 131 -7.07 1.06 -19.70
CA MET A 131 -6.08 2.03 -19.26
C MET A 131 -6.67 3.43 -19.20
N GLU A 132 -6.38 4.15 -18.12
CA GLU A 132 -6.76 5.55 -17.94
C GLU A 132 -5.49 6.41 -17.75
N PRO A 133 -5.55 7.70 -17.97
CA PRO A 133 -4.40 8.56 -17.74
C PRO A 133 -3.87 8.49 -16.30
N GLN A 134 -2.54 8.49 -16.18
CA GLN A 134 -1.89 8.59 -14.87
C GLN A 134 -2.24 9.90 -14.17
N ILE A 135 -2.43 9.87 -12.84
CA ILE A 135 -2.57 11.07 -12.02
C ILE A 135 -1.30 11.94 -12.18
N PRO A 136 -1.43 13.24 -12.46
CA PRO A 136 -0.29 14.14 -12.40
C PRO A 136 0.26 14.21 -10.97
N MET A 137 1.38 13.51 -10.75
CA MET A 137 2.14 13.52 -9.50
C MET A 137 3.61 13.23 -9.80
N GLU A 138 4.49 13.78 -8.98
CA GLU A 138 5.89 13.37 -9.01
C GLU A 138 5.97 11.93 -8.51
N CYS A 139 6.34 11.02 -9.41
CA CYS A 139 6.53 9.61 -9.06
C CYS A 139 8.00 9.33 -8.83
N ASP A 140 8.35 9.11 -7.58
CA ASP A 140 9.63 8.52 -7.23
C ASP A 140 9.68 7.06 -7.71
N GLY A 141 10.85 6.59 -8.07
CA GLY A 141 11.03 5.19 -8.49
C GLY A 141 10.62 4.22 -7.38
N ARG A 142 10.25 2.99 -7.77
CA ARG A 142 9.83 1.91 -6.85
C ARG A 142 10.78 1.67 -5.68
N LYS A 143 12.10 1.79 -5.93
CA LYS A 143 13.12 1.51 -4.91
C LYS A 143 13.32 2.69 -3.97
N ILE A 144 13.40 2.39 -2.68
CA ILE A 144 13.79 3.33 -1.64
C ILE A 144 15.23 3.04 -1.25
N ALA A 145 16.09 4.06 -1.27
CA ALA A 145 17.47 3.91 -0.86
C ALA A 145 17.54 3.57 0.65
N LEU A 146 18.33 2.56 0.98
CA LEU A 146 18.56 2.22 2.39
C LEU A 146 19.42 3.32 3.03
N PRO A 147 19.03 3.82 4.20
CA PRO A 147 19.87 4.75 4.97
C PRO A 147 21.21 4.13 5.31
N LYS A 148 22.26 4.97 5.38
CA LYS A 148 23.60 4.51 5.78
C LYS A 148 23.68 4.20 7.27
N GLU A 149 22.95 4.94 8.08
CA GLU A 149 22.90 4.82 9.53
C GLU A 149 21.44 4.67 9.97
N CYS A 150 21.19 3.69 10.82
CA CYS A 150 19.87 3.41 11.38
C CYS A 150 20.00 2.96 12.82
N ASP A 151 19.09 3.40 13.66
CA ASP A 151 18.92 2.90 15.02
C ASP A 151 18.05 1.65 15.01
N ALA A 152 18.60 0.51 15.40
CA ALA A 152 17.82 -0.70 15.58
C ALA A 152 16.89 -0.55 16.81
N LYS A 153 15.65 -1.01 16.65
CA LYS A 153 14.63 -0.99 17.71
C LYS A 153 14.35 -2.41 18.19
N GLU A 154 13.53 -2.52 19.23
CA GLU A 154 13.13 -3.81 19.77
C GLU A 154 12.47 -4.66 18.70
N ALA A 155 12.92 -5.92 18.61
CA ALA A 155 12.34 -6.90 17.68
C ALA A 155 10.97 -7.37 18.17
N PHE A 156 10.08 -7.68 17.26
CA PHE A 156 8.80 -8.30 17.59
C PHE A 156 8.54 -9.51 16.70
N VAL A 157 7.63 -10.36 17.14
CA VAL A 157 7.17 -11.52 16.37
C VAL A 157 5.89 -11.16 15.63
N VAL A 158 5.85 -11.38 14.32
CA VAL A 158 4.68 -11.10 13.48
C VAL A 158 3.48 -11.93 13.95
N PRO A 159 2.38 -11.30 14.41
CA PRO A 159 1.25 -12.01 14.98
C PRO A 159 0.31 -12.57 13.89
N ALA A 160 -0.46 -13.60 14.24
CA ALA A 160 -1.38 -14.25 13.30
C ALA A 160 -2.47 -13.33 12.75
N TYR A 161 -2.92 -12.33 13.51
CA TYR A 161 -3.97 -11.40 13.09
C TYR A 161 -3.50 -10.33 12.08
N PHE A 162 -2.20 -10.31 11.74
CA PHE A 162 -1.66 -9.49 10.64
C PHE A 162 -1.80 -10.18 9.27
N MET A 163 -2.18 -11.46 9.23
CA MET A 163 -2.20 -12.24 7.99
C MET A 163 -3.40 -11.91 7.11
N ASP A 164 -3.15 -11.80 5.82
CA ASP A 164 -4.16 -11.74 4.77
C ASP A 164 -4.61 -13.14 4.30
N THR A 165 -5.45 -13.20 3.26
CA THR A 165 -5.94 -14.44 2.65
C THR A 165 -4.85 -15.28 1.98
N ASN A 166 -3.69 -14.70 1.68
CA ASN A 166 -2.52 -15.41 1.15
C ASN A 166 -1.59 -15.94 2.25
N HIS A 167 -2.00 -15.83 3.52
CA HIS A 167 -1.20 -16.18 4.69
C HIS A 167 0.11 -15.37 4.82
N HIS A 168 0.13 -14.17 4.26
CA HIS A 168 1.20 -13.20 4.40
C HIS A 168 0.74 -11.99 5.22
N MET A 169 1.67 -11.28 5.82
CA MET A 169 1.38 -10.03 6.51
C MET A 169 0.76 -9.03 5.53
N ASN A 170 -0.44 -8.52 5.85
CA ASN A 170 -1.13 -7.53 5.04
C ASN A 170 -0.26 -6.28 4.84
N ASN A 171 -0.30 -5.72 3.65
CA ASN A 171 0.54 -4.60 3.23
C ASN A 171 0.44 -3.37 4.15
N SER A 172 -0.75 -3.06 4.66
CA SER A 172 -0.99 -1.93 5.56
C SER A 172 -0.32 -2.10 6.93
N HIS A 173 -0.18 -3.33 7.44
CA HIS A 173 0.46 -3.58 8.73
C HIS A 173 1.97 -3.27 8.75
N TYR A 174 2.68 -3.36 7.63
CA TYR A 174 4.08 -2.89 7.57
C TYR A 174 4.17 -1.39 7.84
N VAL A 175 3.22 -0.62 7.32
CA VAL A 175 3.15 0.83 7.55
C VAL A 175 2.69 1.12 8.97
N GLU A 176 1.72 0.38 9.51
CA GLU A 176 1.27 0.50 10.90
C GLU A 176 2.43 0.34 11.88
N VAL A 177 3.25 -0.71 11.71
CA VAL A 177 4.45 -0.93 12.52
C VAL A 177 5.43 0.24 12.38
N ALA A 178 5.66 0.72 11.16
CA ALA A 178 6.59 1.82 10.90
C ALA A 178 6.10 3.15 11.50
N LEU A 179 4.78 3.40 11.50
CA LEU A 179 4.15 4.58 12.13
C LEU A 179 4.43 4.67 13.62
N GLY A 180 4.60 3.55 14.31
CA GLY A 180 4.97 3.53 15.74
C GLY A 180 6.32 4.19 16.06
N PHE A 181 7.13 4.51 15.04
CA PHE A 181 8.42 5.20 15.20
C PHE A 181 8.41 6.65 14.70
N VAL A 182 7.29 7.12 14.20
CA VAL A 182 7.08 8.51 13.77
C VAL A 182 6.64 9.33 14.98
N PRO A 183 7.28 10.46 15.29
CA PRO A 183 6.85 11.35 16.38
C PRO A 183 5.46 11.94 16.12
N ASP A 184 4.70 12.17 17.17
CA ASP A 184 3.33 12.71 17.10
C ASP A 184 3.24 14.11 16.47
N ASP A 185 4.33 14.89 16.55
CA ASP A 185 4.46 16.23 15.97
C ASP A 185 4.94 16.23 14.52
N PHE A 186 5.25 15.06 13.93
CA PHE A 186 5.65 14.93 12.53
C PHE A 186 4.42 14.84 11.63
N ALA A 187 4.10 15.93 10.93
CA ALA A 187 2.98 15.98 10.00
C ALA A 187 3.30 15.21 8.71
N ILE A 188 2.79 14.00 8.56
CA ILE A 188 3.04 13.19 7.37
C ILE A 188 2.24 13.72 6.18
N GLY A 189 2.94 14.18 5.12
CA GLY A 189 2.34 14.57 3.83
C GLY A 189 2.45 13.48 2.77
N GLN A 190 3.44 12.59 2.87
CA GLN A 190 3.63 11.49 1.94
C GLN A 190 4.17 10.25 2.63
N ILE A 191 3.68 9.09 2.20
CA ILE A 191 4.25 7.77 2.53
C ILE A 191 4.71 7.09 1.26
N ARG A 192 5.93 6.55 1.28
CA ARG A 192 6.43 5.61 0.27
C ARG A 192 6.75 4.28 0.92
N VAL A 193 6.39 3.20 0.24
CA VAL A 193 6.68 1.84 0.70
C VAL A 193 7.30 1.04 -0.44
N GLU A 194 8.38 0.35 -0.16
CA GLU A 194 8.93 -0.72 -1.01
C GLU A 194 8.82 -2.05 -0.28
N TYR A 195 8.04 -2.98 -0.82
CA TYR A 195 7.92 -4.35 -0.31
C TYR A 195 8.94 -5.23 -1.01
N ARG A 196 9.77 -5.95 -0.24
CA ARG A 196 10.88 -6.76 -0.75
C ARG A 196 10.71 -8.25 -0.50
N LYS A 197 10.12 -8.61 0.63
CA LYS A 197 9.88 -9.99 1.06
C LYS A 197 8.58 -10.04 1.86
N ALA A 198 7.73 -11.01 1.59
CA ALA A 198 6.56 -11.25 2.40
C ALA A 198 6.97 -11.81 3.78
N ALA A 199 6.39 -11.28 4.84
CA ALA A 199 6.49 -11.83 6.18
C ALA A 199 5.32 -12.77 6.46
N VAL A 200 5.56 -13.79 7.28
CA VAL A 200 4.56 -14.76 7.72
C VAL A 200 4.42 -14.74 9.24
N CYS A 201 3.33 -15.32 9.74
CA CYS A 201 3.12 -15.45 11.17
C CYS A 201 4.31 -16.19 11.83
N GLY A 202 4.84 -15.60 12.90
CA GLY A 202 5.99 -16.14 13.63
C GLY A 202 7.37 -15.62 13.17
N ASP A 203 7.44 -14.91 12.05
CA ASP A 203 8.68 -14.25 11.64
C ASP A 203 9.10 -13.20 12.68
N VAL A 204 10.41 -13.10 12.91
CA VAL A 204 10.98 -12.04 13.75
C VAL A 204 11.25 -10.83 12.86
N MET A 205 10.74 -9.68 13.27
CA MET A 205 10.92 -8.41 12.55
C MET A 205 11.65 -7.40 13.43
N ILE A 206 12.72 -6.82 12.89
CA ILE A 206 13.57 -5.84 13.57
C ILE A 206 13.42 -4.50 12.85
N PRO A 207 12.72 -3.51 13.43
CA PRO A 207 12.65 -2.17 12.88
C PRO A 207 13.98 -1.44 13.03
N LYS A 208 14.41 -0.75 11.98
CA LYS A 208 15.58 0.12 11.95
C LYS A 208 15.18 1.49 11.48
N VAL A 209 15.40 2.51 12.29
CA VAL A 209 14.89 3.86 12.06
C VAL A 209 16.02 4.82 11.72
N SER A 210 15.84 5.60 10.67
CA SER A 210 16.69 6.73 10.31
C SER A 210 15.85 7.99 10.19
N LYS A 211 16.38 9.12 10.66
CA LYS A 211 15.73 10.43 10.57
C LYS A 211 16.69 11.40 9.89
N ASP A 212 16.23 12.01 8.80
CA ASP A 212 17.02 12.96 8.01
C ASP A 212 16.08 14.01 7.40
N CYS A 213 16.42 15.30 7.59
CA CYS A 213 15.83 16.50 6.94
C CYS A 213 14.38 16.38 6.46
N GLY A 214 13.41 16.29 7.39
CA GLY A 214 11.98 16.18 7.06
C GLY A 214 11.55 14.82 6.53
N LYS A 215 12.39 13.78 6.69
CA LYS A 215 12.08 12.40 6.35
C LYS A 215 12.39 11.45 7.48
N ILE A 216 11.55 10.43 7.62
CA ILE A 216 11.77 9.30 8.53
C ILE A 216 11.70 8.04 7.69
N THR A 217 12.77 7.24 7.72
CA THR A 217 12.82 5.95 7.03
C THR A 217 12.87 4.82 8.03
N VAL A 218 11.93 3.89 7.94
CA VAL A 218 11.87 2.68 8.75
C VAL A 218 12.13 1.48 7.85
N VAL A 219 13.20 0.75 8.12
CA VAL A 219 13.54 -0.50 7.44
C VAL A 219 13.15 -1.65 8.34
N LEU A 220 12.17 -2.45 7.92
CA LEU A 220 11.74 -3.64 8.65
C LEU A 220 12.54 -4.84 8.15
N THR A 221 13.44 -5.37 8.98
CA THR A 221 14.39 -6.43 8.57
C THR A 221 14.15 -7.74 9.31
N ASP A 222 14.65 -8.84 8.74
CA ASP A 222 14.79 -10.10 9.46
C ASP A 222 16.09 -10.11 10.32
N ASP A 223 16.35 -11.23 11.01
CA ASP A 223 17.53 -11.46 11.84
C ASP A 223 18.87 -11.50 11.07
N LYS A 224 18.80 -11.52 9.72
CA LYS A 224 19.94 -11.51 8.80
C LYS A 224 20.07 -10.17 8.05
N ASP A 225 19.44 -9.12 8.57
CA ASP A 225 19.43 -7.78 7.99
C ASP A 225 18.80 -7.69 6.58
N LYS A 226 18.01 -8.69 6.17
CA LYS A 226 17.29 -8.63 4.89
C LYS A 226 15.98 -7.90 5.07
N PRO A 227 15.70 -6.83 4.32
CA PRO A 227 14.46 -6.08 4.46
C PRO A 227 13.24 -6.89 3.99
N TYR A 228 12.19 -6.90 4.81
CA TYR A 228 10.83 -7.23 4.41
C TYR A 228 10.22 -6.04 3.66
N ALA A 229 10.30 -4.86 4.26
CA ALA A 229 9.82 -3.61 3.67
C ALA A 229 10.70 -2.43 4.07
N VAL A 230 10.64 -1.36 3.26
CA VAL A 230 11.19 -0.05 3.56
C VAL A 230 10.06 0.95 3.48
N VAL A 231 9.81 1.68 4.57
CA VAL A 231 8.78 2.72 4.66
C VAL A 231 9.46 4.07 4.86
N GLU A 232 9.18 5.01 3.96
CA GLU A 232 9.66 6.39 4.05
C GLU A 232 8.47 7.33 4.28
N PHE A 233 8.52 8.12 5.32
CA PHE A 233 7.59 9.20 5.62
C PHE A 233 8.24 10.52 5.27
N ALA A 234 7.55 11.37 4.52
CA ALA A 234 7.96 12.75 4.26
C ALA A 234 6.99 13.71 4.92
N GLU A 235 7.54 14.79 5.48
CA GLU A 235 6.77 15.84 6.12
C GLU A 235 5.89 16.59 5.10
N ALA A 236 4.72 17.02 5.53
CA ALA A 236 3.85 17.90 4.73
C ALA A 236 4.54 19.25 4.50
N VAL A 237 4.52 19.72 3.25
CA VAL A 237 5.13 21.01 2.84
C VAL A 237 4.14 22.14 3.01
#